data_974743aa57cb8e082764a061ca14affd
#
_entry.id   974743aa57cb8e082764a061ca14affd
#
_cell.length_a   1.000
_cell.length_b   1.000
_cell.length_c   1.000
_cell.angle_alpha   90.00
_cell.angle_beta   90.00
_cell.angle_gamma   90.00
#
_symmetry.space_group_name_H-M   'P 1'
#
loop_
_entity.id
_entity.type
_entity.pdbx_description
1 polymer ?
#
loop_
_entity_poly.entity_id
_entity_poly.type
_entity_poly.pdbx_seq_one_letter_code
_entity_poly.pdbx_strand_id
1 'polypeptide(L)'
;LNSLFFEHTPLQAVVILSIIIAVGLGLGKIHLFGISLGVTFVFFAGILAGHLGFSIDSNMLNYAESFGLVLFVYELGLQVGPGFFSSFRKGGVQLNMLGMGVILTGTVMTVLFSKLGDIPMSDMVGILCGATTNTPALGAAQQTLKQMGEPASGAALSCAVTYPLGVVGVILAMLLVRKLFVRPSDINIHEHEDTNQTFIATFKVHNPAIFNKSIKEVALLSYPKFVISRLWREGTVS
;
A
#
# COMPACT_ATOMS: atom_id res chain seq x y z
N LEU A 1 -30.30 10.13 -17.88
CA LEU A 1 -29.47 10.27 -16.68
C LEU A 1 -29.92 9.30 -15.57
N ASN A 2 -31.24 9.11 -15.35
CA ASN A 2 -31.74 8.15 -14.34
C ASN A 2 -31.31 6.71 -14.61
N SER A 3 -31.25 6.26 -15.87
CA SER A 3 -30.81 4.92 -16.22
C SER A 3 -29.33 4.65 -15.90
N LEU A 4 -28.48 5.66 -15.97
CA LEU A 4 -27.04 5.55 -15.65
C LEU A 4 -26.76 5.35 -14.15
N PHE A 5 -27.69 5.71 -13.27
CA PHE A 5 -27.47 5.66 -11.83
C PHE A 5 -28.35 4.65 -11.10
N PHE A 6 -29.48 4.22 -11.67
CA PHE A 6 -30.49 3.39 -11.00
C PHE A 6 -30.84 2.10 -11.71
N GLU A 7 -30.41 1.89 -12.96
CA GLU A 7 -30.58 0.62 -13.65
C GLU A 7 -29.35 -0.25 -13.46
N HIS A 8 -29.50 -1.46 -12.90
CA HIS A 8 -28.43 -2.41 -12.61
C HIS A 8 -27.76 -2.93 -13.91
N THR A 9 -27.02 -2.07 -14.59
CA THR A 9 -26.29 -2.38 -15.82
C THR A 9 -24.78 -2.42 -15.57
N PRO A 10 -24.00 -3.16 -16.38
CA PRO A 10 -22.56 -3.13 -16.30
C PRO A 10 -21.96 -1.70 -16.44
N LEU A 11 -22.59 -0.88 -17.29
CA LEU A 11 -22.17 0.50 -17.48
C LEU A 11 -22.38 1.33 -16.22
N GLN A 12 -23.52 1.17 -15.54
CA GLN A 12 -23.80 1.81 -14.25
C GLN A 12 -22.71 1.44 -13.21
N ALA A 13 -22.36 0.15 -13.11
CA ALA A 13 -21.34 -0.30 -12.18
C ALA A 13 -20.00 0.40 -12.42
N VAL A 14 -19.56 0.48 -13.67
CA VAL A 14 -18.30 1.16 -14.04
C VAL A 14 -18.36 2.66 -13.70
N VAL A 15 -19.47 3.32 -14.00
CA VAL A 15 -19.64 4.76 -13.72
C VAL A 15 -19.61 5.02 -12.21
N ILE A 16 -20.40 4.29 -11.43
CA ILE A 16 -20.46 4.47 -9.97
C ILE A 16 -19.10 4.20 -9.32
N LEU A 17 -18.46 3.07 -9.66
CA LEU A 17 -17.12 2.75 -9.12
C LEU A 17 -16.09 3.79 -9.51
N SER A 18 -16.12 4.28 -10.75
CA SER A 18 -15.21 5.35 -11.21
C SER A 18 -15.40 6.65 -10.43
N ILE A 19 -16.65 7.04 -10.17
CA ILE A 19 -16.96 8.23 -9.36
C ILE A 19 -16.47 8.05 -7.92
N ILE A 20 -16.75 6.91 -7.30
CA ILE A 20 -16.31 6.60 -5.93
C ILE A 20 -14.77 6.68 -5.84
N ILE A 21 -14.07 6.08 -6.80
CA ILE A 21 -12.60 6.11 -6.85
C ILE A 21 -12.11 7.56 -7.04
N ALA A 22 -12.67 8.30 -7.99
CA ALA A 22 -12.26 9.68 -8.28
C ALA A 22 -12.48 10.60 -7.06
N VAL A 23 -13.65 10.52 -6.43
CA VAL A 23 -13.97 11.30 -5.22
C VAL A 23 -13.05 10.88 -4.06
N GLY A 24 -12.89 9.58 -3.83
CA GLY A 24 -12.02 9.08 -2.77
C GLY A 24 -10.56 9.48 -2.94
N LEU A 25 -10.01 9.37 -4.15
CA LEU A 25 -8.64 9.83 -4.44
C LEU A 25 -8.51 11.36 -4.33
N GLY A 26 -9.54 12.11 -4.74
CA GLY A 26 -9.58 13.56 -4.57
C GLY A 26 -9.52 13.97 -3.10
N LEU A 27 -10.37 13.36 -2.27
CA LEU A 27 -10.39 13.57 -0.82
C LEU A 27 -9.10 13.08 -0.16
N GLY A 28 -8.50 12.01 -0.66
CA GLY A 28 -7.23 11.47 -0.17
C GLY A 28 -6.04 12.41 -0.28
N LYS A 29 -6.13 13.47 -1.12
CA LYS A 29 -5.10 14.52 -1.21
C LYS A 29 -5.21 15.57 -0.09
N ILE A 30 -6.30 15.57 0.67
CA ILE A 30 -6.50 16.51 1.77
C ILE A 30 -5.63 16.08 2.94
N HIS A 31 -4.79 16.99 3.44
CA HIS A 31 -3.98 16.77 4.63
C HIS A 31 -4.66 17.43 5.84
N LEU A 32 -5.06 16.61 6.78
CA LEU A 32 -5.57 17.07 8.07
C LEU A 32 -4.46 16.95 9.11
N PHE A 33 -4.04 18.06 9.70
CA PHE A 33 -2.94 18.10 10.68
C PHE A 33 -1.62 17.49 10.17
N GLY A 34 -1.34 17.59 8.85
CA GLY A 34 -0.14 17.02 8.24
C GLY A 34 -0.25 15.52 7.91
N ILE A 35 -1.40 14.88 8.17
CA ILE A 35 -1.66 13.48 7.90
C ILE A 35 -2.65 13.38 6.74
N SER A 36 -2.33 12.54 5.75
CA SER A 36 -3.25 12.19 4.66
C SER A 36 -3.64 10.72 4.80
N LEU A 37 -4.94 10.43 4.70
CA LEU A 37 -5.42 9.05 4.64
C LEU A 37 -5.25 8.41 3.25
N GLY A 38 -4.82 9.22 2.26
CA GLY A 38 -4.47 8.72 0.92
C GLY A 38 -5.61 7.94 0.26
N VAL A 39 -5.25 6.80 -0.33
CA VAL A 39 -6.18 5.91 -1.07
C VAL A 39 -7.32 5.37 -0.18
N THR A 40 -7.15 5.36 1.15
CA THR A 40 -8.17 4.86 2.08
C THR A 40 -9.48 5.66 2.02
N PHE A 41 -9.44 6.93 1.59
CA PHE A 41 -10.66 7.69 1.38
C PHE A 41 -11.60 7.08 0.34
N VAL A 42 -11.09 6.24 -0.58
CA VAL A 42 -11.94 5.49 -1.54
C VAL A 42 -12.88 4.54 -0.79
N PHE A 43 -12.38 3.87 0.26
CA PHE A 43 -13.20 3.01 1.12
C PHE A 43 -14.34 3.80 1.80
N PHE A 44 -14.03 4.95 2.41
CA PHE A 44 -15.05 5.80 3.03
C PHE A 44 -16.02 6.42 2.00
N ALA A 45 -15.54 6.79 0.81
CA ALA A 45 -16.40 7.25 -0.29
C ALA A 45 -17.36 6.15 -0.73
N GLY A 46 -16.93 4.89 -0.75
CA GLY A 46 -17.79 3.73 -1.04
C GLY A 46 -18.89 3.54 0.01
N ILE A 47 -18.54 3.65 1.31
CA ILE A 47 -19.52 3.58 2.41
C ILE A 47 -20.56 4.70 2.28
N LEU A 48 -20.11 5.93 2.00
CA LEU A 48 -21.01 7.07 1.82
C LEU A 48 -21.93 6.87 0.61
N ALA A 49 -21.39 6.38 -0.51
CA ALA A 49 -22.21 6.08 -1.69
C ALA A 49 -23.28 5.03 -1.40
N GLY A 50 -22.93 3.96 -0.69
CA GLY A 50 -23.90 2.95 -0.22
C GLY A 50 -24.97 3.55 0.71
N HIS A 51 -24.58 4.43 1.65
CA HIS A 51 -25.49 5.12 2.54
C HIS A 51 -26.46 6.05 1.77
N LEU A 52 -25.99 6.68 0.71
CA LEU A 52 -26.82 7.52 -0.18
C LEU A 52 -27.75 6.71 -1.09
N GLY A 53 -27.73 5.38 -0.99
CA GLY A 53 -28.62 4.49 -1.74
C GLY A 53 -28.12 4.08 -3.13
N PHE A 54 -26.85 4.39 -3.48
CA PHE A 54 -26.25 3.85 -4.70
C PHE A 54 -26.01 2.36 -4.53
N SER A 55 -26.63 1.56 -5.40
CA SER A 55 -26.46 0.12 -5.44
C SER A 55 -25.94 -0.32 -6.80
N ILE A 56 -25.13 -1.37 -6.79
CA ILE A 56 -24.56 -1.99 -7.98
C ILE A 56 -25.04 -3.43 -8.03
N ASP A 57 -25.21 -4.00 -9.22
CA ASP A 57 -25.50 -5.43 -9.37
C ASP A 57 -24.48 -6.28 -8.61
N SER A 58 -24.97 -7.25 -7.83
CA SER A 58 -24.15 -8.07 -6.95
C SER A 58 -23.08 -8.87 -7.70
N ASN A 59 -23.36 -9.32 -8.92
CA ASN A 59 -22.39 -10.09 -9.72
C ASN A 59 -21.26 -9.16 -10.20
N MET A 60 -21.62 -7.95 -10.64
CA MET A 60 -20.64 -6.94 -11.05
C MET A 60 -19.78 -6.50 -9.88
N LEU A 61 -20.38 -6.32 -8.69
CA LEU A 61 -19.64 -5.94 -7.49
C LEU A 61 -18.65 -7.05 -7.08
N ASN A 62 -19.10 -8.32 -7.05
CA ASN A 62 -18.23 -9.46 -6.75
C ASN A 62 -17.10 -9.63 -7.77
N TYR A 63 -17.37 -9.39 -9.05
CA TYR A 63 -16.33 -9.41 -10.08
C TYR A 63 -15.29 -8.30 -9.84
N ALA A 64 -15.75 -7.07 -9.62
CA ALA A 64 -14.86 -5.92 -9.39
C ALA A 64 -14.00 -6.12 -8.13
N GLU A 65 -14.58 -6.65 -7.06
CA GLU A 65 -13.88 -6.98 -5.82
C GLU A 65 -12.78 -8.03 -6.06
N SER A 66 -13.14 -9.15 -6.70
CA SER A 66 -12.19 -10.23 -6.98
C SER A 66 -11.08 -9.80 -7.92
N PHE A 67 -11.42 -9.07 -8.99
CA PHE A 67 -10.46 -8.56 -9.95
C PHE A 67 -9.52 -7.52 -9.32
N GLY A 68 -10.07 -6.61 -8.52
CA GLY A 68 -9.28 -5.61 -7.79
C GLY A 68 -8.29 -6.26 -6.83
N LEU A 69 -8.72 -7.31 -6.11
CA LEU A 69 -7.83 -8.05 -5.21
C LEU A 69 -6.69 -8.76 -5.97
N VAL A 70 -6.99 -9.38 -7.12
CA VAL A 70 -5.97 -10.02 -7.97
C VAL A 70 -4.95 -8.99 -8.46
N LEU A 71 -5.41 -7.83 -8.96
CA LEU A 71 -4.51 -6.75 -9.40
C LEU A 71 -3.64 -6.23 -8.26
N PHE A 72 -4.22 -6.06 -7.07
CA PHE A 72 -3.49 -5.62 -5.89
C PHE A 72 -2.37 -6.60 -5.50
N VAL A 73 -2.67 -7.90 -5.42
CA VAL A 73 -1.68 -8.93 -5.10
C VAL A 73 -0.59 -9.02 -6.18
N TYR A 74 -0.97 -8.90 -7.45
CA TYR A 74 -0.02 -8.89 -8.56
C TYR A 74 0.94 -7.70 -8.48
N GLU A 75 0.42 -6.49 -8.23
CA GLU A 75 1.24 -5.29 -8.06
C GLU A 75 2.22 -5.42 -6.89
N LEU A 76 1.75 -5.90 -5.75
CA LEU A 76 2.62 -6.19 -4.60
C LEU A 76 3.73 -7.17 -4.96
N GLY A 77 3.40 -8.23 -5.71
CA GLY A 77 4.38 -9.21 -6.19
C GLY A 77 5.45 -8.59 -7.07
N LEU A 78 5.07 -7.70 -7.99
CA LEU A 78 6.00 -6.97 -8.84
C LEU A 78 6.89 -6.02 -8.04
N GLN A 79 6.33 -5.34 -7.05
CA GLN A 79 7.06 -4.36 -6.24
C GLN A 79 8.04 -5.03 -5.28
N VAL A 80 7.62 -6.10 -4.61
CA VAL A 80 8.40 -6.78 -3.57
C VAL A 80 9.35 -7.84 -4.17
N GLY A 81 8.95 -8.46 -5.28
CA GLY A 81 9.66 -9.61 -5.89
C GLY A 81 11.15 -9.39 -6.12
N PRO A 82 11.60 -8.29 -6.77
CA PRO A 82 13.02 -8.07 -7.04
C PRO A 82 13.91 -8.02 -5.78
N GLY A 83 13.35 -7.51 -4.66
CA GLY A 83 14.06 -7.40 -3.38
C GLY A 83 13.83 -8.56 -2.41
N PHE A 84 12.89 -9.45 -2.71
CA PHE A 84 12.43 -10.47 -1.76
C PHE A 84 13.55 -11.35 -1.20
N PHE A 85 14.30 -12.01 -2.08
CA PHE A 85 15.39 -12.90 -1.64
C PHE A 85 16.58 -12.15 -1.01
N SER A 86 16.82 -10.91 -1.42
CA SER A 86 17.87 -10.09 -0.81
C SER A 86 17.52 -9.62 0.60
N SER A 87 16.21 -9.44 0.88
CA SER A 87 15.71 -9.09 2.22
C SER A 87 16.05 -10.12 3.30
N PHE A 88 16.22 -11.40 2.93
CA PHE A 88 16.63 -12.45 3.88
C PHE A 88 18.12 -12.44 4.18
N ARG A 89 18.92 -11.66 3.46
CA ARG A 89 20.35 -11.46 3.71
C ARG A 89 20.55 -10.17 4.52
N LYS A 90 21.64 -10.05 5.26
CA LYS A 90 22.01 -8.80 5.98
C LYS A 90 20.98 -8.30 7.02
N GLY A 91 20.53 -9.17 7.94
CA GLY A 91 19.68 -8.76 9.07
C GLY A 91 18.18 -8.68 8.78
N GLY A 92 17.74 -8.84 7.52
CA GLY A 92 16.33 -8.86 7.15
C GLY A 92 15.53 -9.99 7.81
N VAL A 93 16.16 -11.11 8.14
CA VAL A 93 15.51 -12.20 8.88
C VAL A 93 14.99 -11.73 10.23
N GLN A 94 15.76 -10.92 10.96
CA GLN A 94 15.32 -10.40 12.27
C GLN A 94 14.10 -9.49 12.13
N LEU A 95 14.08 -8.60 11.14
CA LEU A 95 12.93 -7.72 10.86
C LEU A 95 11.70 -8.54 10.44
N ASN A 96 11.89 -9.55 9.60
CA ASN A 96 10.80 -10.44 9.18
C ASN A 96 10.22 -11.25 10.35
N MET A 97 11.08 -11.73 11.27
CA MET A 97 10.62 -12.40 12.48
C MET A 97 9.84 -11.48 13.41
N LEU A 98 10.29 -10.22 13.57
CA LEU A 98 9.54 -9.21 14.33
C LEU A 98 8.20 -8.90 13.68
N GLY A 99 8.15 -8.71 12.36
CA GLY A 99 6.91 -8.51 11.63
C GLY A 99 5.94 -9.69 11.77
N MET A 100 6.45 -10.92 11.65
CA MET A 100 5.68 -12.14 11.89
C MET A 100 5.13 -12.16 13.32
N GLY A 101 5.96 -11.81 14.30
CA GLY A 101 5.56 -11.73 15.71
C GLY A 101 4.40 -10.77 15.94
N VAL A 102 4.45 -9.58 15.32
CA VAL A 102 3.36 -8.59 15.40
C VAL A 102 2.05 -9.15 14.81
N ILE A 103 2.13 -9.76 13.61
CA ILE A 103 0.95 -10.35 12.96
C ILE A 103 0.35 -11.46 13.80
N LEU A 104 1.16 -12.39 14.28
CA LEU A 104 0.71 -13.51 15.12
C LEU A 104 0.09 -13.00 16.44
N THR A 105 0.71 -12.03 17.09
CA THR A 105 0.17 -11.42 18.31
C THR A 105 -1.19 -10.79 18.05
N GLY A 106 -1.33 -10.00 16.98
CA GLY A 106 -2.59 -9.40 16.58
C GLY A 106 -3.67 -10.45 16.32
N THR A 107 -3.33 -11.53 15.62
CA THR A 107 -4.26 -12.63 15.34
C THR A 107 -4.69 -13.36 16.64
N VAL A 108 -3.75 -13.67 17.51
CA VAL A 108 -4.06 -14.31 18.81
C VAL A 108 -4.95 -13.42 19.66
N MET A 109 -4.67 -12.12 19.72
CA MET A 109 -5.52 -11.17 20.46
C MET A 109 -6.92 -11.08 19.86
N THR A 110 -7.05 -11.12 18.54
CA THR A 110 -8.35 -11.15 17.84
C THR A 110 -9.18 -12.35 18.26
N VAL A 111 -8.60 -13.54 18.23
CA VAL A 111 -9.27 -14.77 18.67
C VAL A 111 -9.64 -14.73 20.15
N LEU A 112 -8.72 -14.23 20.99
CA LEU A 112 -8.94 -14.12 22.42
C LEU A 112 -10.09 -13.16 22.74
N PHE A 113 -10.10 -11.98 22.15
CA PHE A 113 -11.16 -10.98 22.38
C PHE A 113 -12.50 -11.41 21.78
N SER A 114 -12.51 -12.12 20.65
CA SER A 114 -13.72 -12.73 20.12
C SER A 114 -14.36 -13.68 21.14
N LYS A 115 -13.56 -14.54 21.79
CA LYS A 115 -14.05 -15.51 22.77
C LYS A 115 -14.42 -14.87 24.14
N LEU A 116 -13.64 -13.89 24.59
CA LEU A 116 -13.88 -13.25 25.88
C LEU A 116 -15.03 -12.22 25.81
N GLY A 117 -15.20 -11.57 24.68
CA GLY A 117 -16.21 -10.54 24.47
C GLY A 117 -17.48 -11.03 23.82
N ASP A 118 -17.56 -12.33 23.48
CA ASP A 118 -18.67 -12.95 22.73
C ASP A 118 -18.99 -12.16 21.42
N ILE A 119 -17.93 -11.69 20.75
CA ILE A 119 -18.02 -10.93 19.51
C ILE A 119 -17.84 -11.90 18.33
N PRO A 120 -18.74 -11.86 17.32
CA PRO A 120 -18.59 -12.71 16.14
C PRO A 120 -17.19 -12.58 15.50
N MET A 121 -16.60 -13.71 15.06
CA MET A 121 -15.27 -13.70 14.48
C MET A 121 -15.20 -12.83 13.21
N SER A 122 -16.29 -12.77 12.42
CA SER A 122 -16.38 -11.87 11.26
C SER A 122 -16.14 -10.41 11.65
N ASP A 123 -16.77 -9.96 12.73
CA ASP A 123 -16.63 -8.58 13.21
C ASP A 123 -15.23 -8.33 13.79
N MET A 124 -14.70 -9.31 14.56
CA MET A 124 -13.35 -9.20 15.13
C MET A 124 -12.26 -9.13 14.06
N VAL A 125 -12.41 -9.86 12.95
CA VAL A 125 -11.49 -9.73 11.80
C VAL A 125 -11.59 -8.33 11.20
N GLY A 126 -12.79 -7.76 11.09
CA GLY A 126 -12.99 -6.37 10.67
C GLY A 126 -12.30 -5.37 11.62
N ILE A 127 -12.44 -5.58 12.94
CA ILE A 127 -11.75 -4.76 13.96
C ILE A 127 -10.23 -4.85 13.80
N LEU A 128 -9.68 -6.04 13.59
CA LEU A 128 -8.24 -6.21 13.35
C LEU A 128 -7.79 -5.45 12.10
N CYS A 129 -8.52 -5.60 11.00
CA CYS A 129 -8.21 -4.90 9.75
C CYS A 129 -8.26 -3.38 9.90
N GLY A 130 -9.25 -2.85 10.63
CA GLY A 130 -9.36 -1.43 10.92
C GLY A 130 -8.25 -0.92 11.84
N ALA A 131 -8.00 -1.62 12.95
CA ALA A 131 -6.97 -1.26 13.92
C ALA A 131 -5.56 -1.26 13.30
N THR A 132 -5.30 -2.17 12.37
CA THR A 132 -4.03 -2.24 11.64
C THR A 132 -4.02 -1.44 10.33
N THR A 133 -5.11 -0.72 10.03
CA THR A 133 -5.29 0.05 8.79
C THR A 133 -5.05 -0.76 7.51
N ASN A 134 -5.45 -2.04 7.52
CA ASN A 134 -5.18 -3.01 6.46
C ASN A 134 -6.44 -3.34 5.65
N THR A 135 -6.83 -2.44 4.74
CA THR A 135 -7.99 -2.64 3.84
C THR A 135 -7.84 -3.82 2.87
N PRO A 136 -6.64 -4.17 2.35
CA PRO A 136 -6.48 -5.39 1.55
C PRO A 136 -6.77 -6.67 2.32
N ALA A 137 -6.38 -6.74 3.58
CA ALA A 137 -6.72 -7.87 4.44
C ALA A 137 -8.23 -7.97 4.68
N LEU A 138 -8.93 -6.83 4.76
CA LEU A 138 -10.39 -6.81 4.82
C LEU A 138 -11.02 -7.45 3.57
N GLY A 139 -10.56 -7.07 2.37
CA GLY A 139 -11.05 -7.66 1.11
C GLY A 139 -10.87 -9.18 1.08
N ALA A 140 -9.68 -9.67 1.45
CA ALA A 140 -9.41 -11.10 1.53
C ALA A 140 -10.30 -11.80 2.57
N ALA A 141 -10.51 -11.18 3.74
CA ALA A 141 -11.38 -11.69 4.79
C ALA A 141 -12.85 -11.77 4.34
N GLN A 142 -13.36 -10.73 3.69
CA GLN A 142 -14.72 -10.71 3.16
C GLN A 142 -14.93 -11.80 2.10
N GLN A 143 -13.96 -12.00 1.21
CA GLN A 143 -14.03 -13.07 0.22
C GLN A 143 -14.03 -14.44 0.87
N THR A 144 -13.22 -14.66 1.90
CA THR A 144 -13.20 -15.92 2.66
C THR A 144 -14.53 -16.15 3.38
N LEU A 145 -15.08 -15.14 4.05
CA LEU A 145 -16.39 -15.24 4.71
C LEU A 145 -17.49 -15.62 3.73
N LYS A 146 -17.53 -14.99 2.54
CA LYS A 146 -18.49 -15.35 1.48
C LYS A 146 -18.34 -16.81 1.02
N GLN A 147 -17.10 -17.30 0.88
CA GLN A 147 -16.84 -18.70 0.52
C GLN A 147 -17.31 -19.68 1.59
N MET A 148 -17.28 -19.27 2.87
CA MET A 148 -17.78 -20.04 4.00
C MET A 148 -19.30 -19.94 4.18
N GLY A 149 -19.98 -19.09 3.39
CA GLY A 149 -21.41 -18.81 3.52
C GLY A 149 -21.77 -17.89 4.68
N GLU A 150 -20.75 -17.18 5.24
CA GLU A 150 -20.92 -16.26 6.36
C GLU A 150 -21.13 -14.80 5.89
N PRO A 151 -21.89 -13.99 6.66
CA PRO A 151 -22.12 -12.58 6.33
C PRO A 151 -20.81 -11.78 6.39
N ALA A 152 -20.43 -11.14 5.28
CA ALA A 152 -19.23 -10.32 5.19
C ALA A 152 -19.45 -8.84 5.59
N SER A 153 -20.70 -8.42 5.76
CA SER A 153 -21.05 -7.02 6.07
C SER A 153 -20.57 -6.56 7.43
N GLY A 154 -20.58 -7.44 8.43
CA GLY A 154 -20.09 -7.14 9.79
C GLY A 154 -18.62 -6.78 9.78
N ALA A 155 -17.79 -7.50 9.03
CA ALA A 155 -16.36 -7.20 8.88
C ALA A 155 -16.11 -5.80 8.30
N ALA A 156 -16.86 -5.41 7.25
CA ALA A 156 -16.73 -4.08 6.66
C ALA A 156 -17.12 -2.96 7.64
N LEU A 157 -18.24 -3.12 8.35
CA LEU A 157 -18.73 -2.16 9.31
C LEU A 157 -17.76 -1.99 10.48
N SER A 158 -17.31 -3.08 11.07
CA SER A 158 -16.35 -3.09 12.18
C SER A 158 -15.02 -2.47 11.78
N CYS A 159 -14.55 -2.74 10.54
CA CYS A 159 -13.37 -2.10 10.00
C CYS A 159 -13.57 -0.59 9.85
N ALA A 160 -14.70 -0.13 9.30
CA ALA A 160 -14.97 1.28 9.10
C ALA A 160 -14.97 2.08 10.42
N VAL A 161 -15.54 1.49 11.47
CA VAL A 161 -15.60 2.13 12.81
C VAL A 161 -14.22 2.18 13.48
N THR A 162 -13.43 1.11 13.35
CA THR A 162 -12.13 1.01 14.04
C THR A 162 -10.98 1.63 13.26
N TYR A 163 -11.11 1.83 11.96
CA TYR A 163 -10.05 2.37 11.10
C TYR A 163 -9.53 3.75 11.55
N PRO A 164 -10.38 4.76 11.83
CA PRO A 164 -9.90 6.06 12.32
C PRO A 164 -9.13 5.94 13.63
N LEU A 165 -9.58 5.05 14.53
CA LEU A 165 -8.90 4.78 15.80
C LEU A 165 -7.56 4.08 15.59
N GLY A 166 -7.47 3.19 14.59
CA GLY A 166 -6.22 2.55 14.18
C GLY A 166 -5.18 3.57 13.70
N VAL A 167 -5.57 4.52 12.86
CA VAL A 167 -4.68 5.61 12.40
C VAL A 167 -4.17 6.43 13.57
N VAL A 168 -5.06 6.89 14.44
CA VAL A 168 -4.68 7.67 15.63
C VAL A 168 -3.81 6.84 16.57
N GLY A 169 -4.17 5.57 16.79
CA GLY A 169 -3.43 4.65 17.66
C GLY A 169 -1.99 4.41 17.20
N VAL A 170 -1.78 4.19 15.90
CA VAL A 170 -0.44 4.02 15.33
C VAL A 170 0.41 5.29 15.52
N ILE A 171 -0.17 6.47 15.27
CA ILE A 171 0.55 7.74 15.46
C ILE A 171 0.94 7.93 16.92
N LEU A 172 0.00 7.70 17.84
CA LEU A 172 0.27 7.81 19.28
C LEU A 172 1.31 6.79 19.74
N ALA A 173 1.25 5.55 19.24
CA ALA A 173 2.23 4.51 19.53
C ALA A 173 3.63 4.92 19.03
N MET A 174 3.75 5.45 17.81
CA MET A 174 5.02 5.95 17.27
C MET A 174 5.58 7.10 18.10
N LEU A 175 4.74 8.06 18.50
CA LEU A 175 5.16 9.17 19.37
C LEU A 175 5.61 8.67 20.74
N LEU A 176 4.89 7.70 21.30
CA LEU A 176 5.25 7.10 22.59
C LEU A 176 6.57 6.35 22.52
N VAL A 177 6.75 5.49 21.52
CA VAL A 177 7.99 4.75 21.29
C VAL A 177 9.17 5.72 21.10
N ARG A 178 8.99 6.75 20.27
CA ARG A 178 9.99 7.79 20.07
C ARG A 178 10.37 8.48 21.38
N LYS A 179 9.40 8.81 22.23
CA LYS A 179 9.64 9.52 23.48
C LYS A 179 10.29 8.64 24.55
N LEU A 180 9.93 7.35 24.62
CA LEU A 180 10.37 6.46 25.69
C LEU A 180 11.62 5.66 25.35
N PHE A 181 11.81 5.27 24.10
CA PHE A 181 12.82 4.29 23.70
C PHE A 181 13.90 4.86 22.78
N VAL A 182 13.63 5.98 22.06
CA VAL A 182 14.58 6.55 21.11
C VAL A 182 15.40 7.65 21.78
N ARG A 183 16.72 7.48 21.83
CA ARG A 183 17.66 8.48 22.33
C ARG A 183 18.02 9.46 21.21
N PRO A 184 18.37 10.73 21.53
CA PRO A 184 18.85 11.67 20.50
C PRO A 184 20.04 11.18 19.68
N SER A 185 20.90 10.33 20.30
CA SER A 185 22.03 9.66 19.62
C SER A 185 21.60 8.67 18.54
N ASP A 186 20.39 8.06 18.67
CA ASP A 186 19.90 7.04 17.75
C ASP A 186 19.27 7.68 16.49
N ILE A 187 18.95 8.99 16.58
CA ILE A 187 18.41 9.81 15.48
C ILE A 187 19.54 10.46 14.67
N ASN A 188 20.70 10.63 15.27
CA ASN A 188 21.92 10.99 14.52
C ASN A 188 22.33 9.76 13.70
N ILE A 189 21.56 9.50 12.66
CA ILE A 189 22.11 8.83 11.50
C ILE A 189 23.22 9.77 11.07
N HIS A 190 24.48 9.45 11.44
CA HIS A 190 25.57 9.85 10.58
C HIS A 190 25.07 9.39 9.21
N GLU A 191 24.79 10.34 8.33
CA GLU A 191 24.90 10.11 6.92
C GLU A 191 26.33 9.59 6.74
N HIS A 192 26.53 8.30 7.01
CA HIS A 192 27.44 7.57 6.18
C HIS A 192 26.80 7.80 4.81
N GLU A 193 27.34 8.80 4.13
CA GLU A 193 27.28 8.85 2.70
C GLU A 193 27.58 7.42 2.28
N ASP A 194 26.54 6.62 2.10
CA ASP A 194 26.61 5.43 1.28
C ASP A 194 26.89 5.99 -0.11
N THR A 195 28.19 6.29 -0.33
CA THR A 195 28.76 6.65 -1.61
C THR A 195 28.49 5.58 -2.66
N ASN A 196 27.72 4.55 -2.31
CA ASN A 196 27.24 3.46 -3.12
C ASN A 196 25.75 3.55 -3.51
N GLN A 197 25.05 4.65 -3.27
CA GLN A 197 23.74 4.83 -3.88
C GLN A 197 23.93 5.04 -5.39
N THR A 198 23.79 3.96 -6.13
CA THR A 198 23.79 4.00 -7.59
C THR A 198 22.48 4.62 -8.05
N PHE A 199 22.51 5.86 -8.50
CA PHE A 199 21.37 6.46 -9.18
C PHE A 199 21.57 6.43 -10.69
N ILE A 200 20.48 6.24 -11.43
CA ILE A 200 20.51 6.22 -12.89
C ILE A 200 20.25 7.65 -13.36
N ALA A 201 21.20 8.23 -14.08
CA ALA A 201 21.07 9.53 -14.72
C ALA A 201 21.34 9.41 -16.23
N THR A 202 20.56 10.14 -17.02
CA THR A 202 20.77 10.22 -18.47
C THR A 202 21.46 11.55 -18.79
N PHE A 203 22.63 11.46 -19.43
CA PHE A 203 23.41 12.64 -19.81
C PHE A 203 23.49 12.75 -21.33
N LYS A 204 23.33 13.97 -21.85
CA LYS A 204 23.62 14.29 -23.23
C LYS A 204 25.05 14.84 -23.32
N VAL A 205 25.87 14.22 -24.13
CA VAL A 205 27.28 14.60 -24.28
C VAL A 205 27.36 15.82 -25.20
N HIS A 206 27.86 16.95 -24.66
CA HIS A 206 28.10 18.18 -25.40
C HIS A 206 29.59 18.58 -25.43
N ASN A 207 30.41 17.97 -24.59
CA ASN A 207 31.81 18.35 -24.49
C ASN A 207 32.64 17.72 -25.64
N PRO A 208 33.22 18.53 -26.53
CA PRO A 208 34.02 18.01 -27.64
C PRO A 208 35.26 17.21 -27.20
N ALA A 209 35.75 17.42 -26.00
CA ALA A 209 36.92 16.73 -25.44
C ALA A 209 36.68 15.22 -25.24
N ILE A 210 35.40 14.78 -25.26
CA ILE A 210 35.00 13.37 -25.10
C ILE A 210 34.72 12.74 -26.47
N PHE A 211 34.60 13.51 -27.54
CA PHE A 211 34.34 12.98 -28.87
C PHE A 211 35.50 12.11 -29.36
N ASN A 212 35.16 11.03 -30.04
CA ASN A 212 36.13 10.03 -30.58
C ASN A 212 36.96 9.31 -29.52
N LYS A 213 36.61 9.42 -28.23
CA LYS A 213 37.23 8.62 -27.16
C LYS A 213 36.40 7.38 -26.86
N SER A 214 37.05 6.30 -26.52
CA SER A 214 36.37 5.09 -26.05
C SER A 214 35.77 5.32 -24.65
N ILE A 215 34.70 4.58 -24.30
CA ILE A 215 34.08 4.60 -22.96
C ILE A 215 35.12 4.37 -21.85
N LYS A 216 36.10 3.48 -22.12
CA LYS A 216 37.17 3.16 -21.19
C LYS A 216 38.10 4.36 -20.94
N GLU A 217 38.43 5.14 -21.96
CA GLU A 217 39.25 6.35 -21.84
C GLU A 217 38.50 7.46 -21.09
N VAL A 218 37.20 7.60 -21.37
CA VAL A 218 36.35 8.57 -20.65
C VAL A 218 36.22 8.22 -19.17
N ALA A 219 36.04 6.93 -18.85
CA ALA A 219 35.94 6.46 -17.48
C ALA A 219 37.24 6.68 -16.66
N LEU A 220 38.40 6.66 -17.32
CA LEU A 220 39.68 6.94 -16.68
C LEU A 220 39.90 8.42 -16.34
N LEU A 221 39.21 9.33 -17.05
CA LEU A 221 39.32 10.77 -16.88
C LEU A 221 38.34 11.34 -15.81
N SER A 222 37.42 10.49 -15.32
CA SER A 222 36.33 10.91 -14.47
C SER A 222 36.48 10.47 -13.02
N TYR A 223 36.34 11.42 -12.10
CA TYR A 223 36.16 11.16 -10.67
C TYR A 223 34.91 11.93 -10.21
N PRO A 224 33.88 11.28 -9.65
CA PRO A 224 33.78 9.91 -9.15
C PRO A 224 33.56 8.84 -10.27
N LYS A 225 33.86 7.59 -9.94
CA LYS A 225 33.68 6.47 -10.85
C LYS A 225 32.18 6.26 -11.15
N PHE A 226 31.82 6.18 -12.41
CA PHE A 226 30.47 5.88 -12.86
C PHE A 226 30.49 4.69 -13.84
N VAL A 227 29.39 4.00 -13.95
CA VAL A 227 29.22 2.88 -14.90
C VAL A 227 28.24 3.31 -15.98
N ILE A 228 28.66 3.23 -17.22
CA ILE A 228 27.78 3.47 -18.37
C ILE A 228 27.04 2.17 -18.67
N SER A 229 25.72 2.17 -18.43
CA SER A 229 24.85 1.01 -18.64
C SER A 229 24.24 0.97 -20.04
N ARG A 230 24.10 2.13 -20.68
CA ARG A 230 23.50 2.24 -22.03
C ARG A 230 24.10 3.43 -22.78
N LEU A 231 24.33 3.26 -24.07
CA LEU A 231 24.75 4.32 -24.97
C LEU A 231 23.67 4.52 -26.06
N TRP A 232 23.18 5.73 -26.19
CA TRP A 232 22.25 6.10 -27.26
C TRP A 232 23.03 6.83 -28.36
N ARG A 233 23.01 6.27 -29.57
CA ARG A 233 23.64 6.89 -30.73
C ARG A 233 22.68 6.77 -31.93
N GLU A 234 22.29 7.87 -32.52
CA GLU A 234 21.45 7.95 -33.74
C GLU A 234 20.17 7.09 -33.66
N GLY A 235 19.49 7.09 -32.50
CA GLY A 235 18.24 6.33 -32.31
C GLY A 235 18.43 4.85 -31.96
N THR A 236 19.67 4.34 -31.89
CA THR A 236 19.98 2.97 -31.46
C THR A 236 20.61 2.94 -30.08
N VAL A 237 20.31 1.88 -29.32
CA VAL A 237 20.85 1.61 -27.98
C VAL A 237 21.90 0.52 -28.09
N SER A 238 23.09 0.79 -27.59
CA SER A 238 24.19 -0.17 -27.46
C SER A 238 24.53 -0.39 -26.00
#